data_77e4268d25db15196e219c5bfa524d3c
#
_entry.id   77e4268d25db15196e219c5bfa524d3c
#
_cell.length_a   1.000
_cell.length_b   1.000
_cell.length_c   1.000
_cell.angle_alpha   90.00
_cell.angle_beta   90.00
_cell.angle_gamma   90.00
#
_symmetry.space_group_name_H-M   'P 1'
#
loop_
_entity.id
_entity.type
_entity.pdbx_description
1 polymer ?
#
loop_
_entity_poly.entity_id
_entity_poly.type
_entity_poly.pdbx_seq_one_letter_code
_entity_poly.pdbx_strand_id
1 'polypeptide(L)'
;GELADAVQACKLSMEQFQEKPVIVSFGGAAEYDELLHQLPKLQAAEIIHIDFPALPELEIQGIYAEVSMEKQEWKAWIKDQIRKILKYKPEAVFVGENLFAAYPIVHALRKKHIPVLTAAEKDGQKLLVRIPSGS
;
A
#
# COMPACT_ATOMS: atom_id res chain seq x y z
N GLY A 1 -1.32 15.98 40.77
CA GLY A 1 -2.49 15.49 41.49
C GLY A 1 -3.17 14.36 40.73
N GLU A 2 -4.11 13.69 41.38
CA GLU A 2 -4.81 12.55 40.82
C GLU A 2 -5.51 12.89 39.50
N LEU A 3 -6.08 14.08 39.36
CA LEU A 3 -6.76 14.53 38.17
C LEU A 3 -5.78 14.68 36.99
N ALA A 4 -4.61 15.28 37.25
CA ALA A 4 -3.58 15.41 36.22
C ALA A 4 -3.05 14.07 35.75
N ASP A 5 -2.88 13.12 36.68
CA ASP A 5 -2.43 11.76 36.34
C ASP A 5 -3.47 11.02 35.51
N ALA A 6 -4.75 11.19 35.82
CA ALA A 6 -5.83 10.56 35.03
C ALA A 6 -5.90 11.15 33.62
N VAL A 7 -5.73 12.47 33.48
CA VAL A 7 -5.71 13.11 32.15
C VAL A 7 -4.51 12.63 31.34
N GLN A 8 -3.35 12.52 31.96
CA GLN A 8 -2.14 12.03 31.29
C GLN A 8 -2.31 10.57 30.83
N ALA A 9 -2.89 9.73 31.68
CA ALA A 9 -3.16 8.34 31.32
C ALA A 9 -4.13 8.22 30.14
N CYS A 10 -5.17 9.07 30.11
CA CYS A 10 -6.10 9.12 28.98
C CYS A 10 -5.41 9.55 27.69
N LYS A 11 -4.55 10.54 27.74
CA LYS A 11 -3.81 11.01 26.57
C LYS A 11 -2.88 9.92 26.04
N LEU A 12 -2.14 9.24 26.90
CA LEU A 12 -1.26 8.15 26.51
C LEU A 12 -2.03 7.00 25.87
N SER A 13 -3.19 6.65 26.43
CA SER A 13 -4.05 5.62 25.88
C SER A 13 -4.58 6.00 24.49
N MET A 14 -5.02 7.24 24.32
CA MET A 14 -5.50 7.73 23.02
C MET A 14 -4.38 7.78 21.99
N GLU A 15 -3.18 8.19 22.38
CA GLU A 15 -2.01 8.18 21.49
C GLU A 15 -1.67 6.77 21.03
N GLN A 16 -1.74 5.78 21.92
CA GLN A 16 -1.52 4.38 21.56
C GLN A 16 -2.52 3.88 20.54
N PHE A 17 -3.81 4.28 20.65
CA PHE A 17 -4.83 3.89 19.69
C PHE A 17 -4.67 4.61 18.34
N GLN A 18 -4.19 5.86 18.36
CA GLN A 18 -4.05 6.65 17.14
C GLN A 18 -2.75 6.38 16.39
N GLU A 19 -1.72 5.91 17.10
CA GLU A 19 -0.38 5.74 16.53
C GLU A 19 -0.12 4.37 15.92
N LYS A 20 -1.10 3.46 15.95
CA LYS A 20 -0.92 2.17 15.31
C LYS A 20 -0.89 2.37 13.79
N PRO A 21 0.27 2.20 13.15
CA PRO A 21 0.35 2.40 11.72
C PRO A 21 -0.46 1.35 10.96
N VAL A 22 -1.00 1.76 9.84
CA VAL A 22 -1.75 0.88 8.94
C VAL A 22 -0.96 0.73 7.65
N ILE A 23 -0.80 -0.48 7.21
CA ILE A 23 -0.23 -0.81 5.91
C ILE A 23 -1.32 -1.45 5.08
N VAL A 24 -1.53 -0.97 3.87
CA VAL A 24 -2.39 -1.65 2.92
C VAL A 24 -1.51 -2.55 2.07
N SER A 25 -1.81 -3.85 2.07
CA SER A 25 -1.15 -4.84 1.21
C SER A 25 -2.07 -5.08 0.01
N PHE A 26 -1.73 -4.44 -1.09
CA PHE A 26 -2.52 -4.46 -2.32
C PHE A 26 -2.02 -5.58 -3.24
N GLY A 27 -2.76 -6.67 -3.30
CA GLY A 27 -2.38 -7.86 -4.03
C GLY A 27 -1.18 -8.59 -3.47
N GLY A 28 -0.81 -8.31 -2.21
CA GLY A 28 0.33 -8.95 -1.57
C GLY A 28 -0.04 -10.27 -0.92
N ALA A 29 0.84 -11.25 -1.02
CA ALA A 29 0.68 -12.53 -0.34
C ALA A 29 0.93 -12.39 1.16
N ALA A 30 0.26 -13.22 1.97
CA ALA A 30 0.40 -13.19 3.43
C ALA A 30 1.84 -13.43 3.90
N GLU A 31 2.64 -14.14 3.10
CA GLU A 31 4.04 -14.41 3.44
C GLU A 31 4.89 -13.14 3.59
N TYR A 32 4.48 -12.04 2.96
CA TYR A 32 5.21 -10.78 3.06
C TYR A 32 4.88 -9.98 4.32
N ASP A 33 3.86 -10.38 5.06
CA ASP A 33 3.48 -9.68 6.30
C ASP A 33 4.59 -9.75 7.34
N GLU A 34 5.22 -10.92 7.50
CA GLU A 34 6.35 -11.08 8.41
C GLU A 34 7.50 -10.17 8.03
N LEU A 35 7.74 -10.04 6.72
CA LEU A 35 8.80 -9.19 6.22
C LEU A 35 8.52 -7.71 6.52
N LEU A 36 7.28 -7.29 6.33
CA LEU A 36 6.84 -5.93 6.66
C LEU A 36 7.02 -5.62 8.14
N HIS A 37 6.70 -6.57 9.02
CA HIS A 37 6.86 -6.40 10.47
C HIS A 37 8.31 -6.36 10.93
N GLN A 38 9.26 -6.72 10.08
CA GLN A 38 10.68 -6.60 10.42
C GLN A 38 11.18 -5.16 10.35
N LEU A 39 10.47 -4.28 9.68
CA LEU A 39 10.84 -2.86 9.64
C LEU A 39 10.53 -2.22 11.00
N PRO A 40 11.49 -1.46 11.58
CA PRO A 40 11.33 -0.94 12.96
C PRO A 40 10.05 -0.13 13.18
N LYS A 41 9.65 0.68 12.20
CA LYS A 41 8.45 1.50 12.32
C LYS A 41 7.15 0.73 12.11
N LEU A 42 7.24 -0.48 11.57
CA LEU A 42 6.07 -1.25 11.14
C LEU A 42 5.86 -2.53 11.95
N GLN A 43 6.61 -2.70 13.05
CA GLN A 43 6.51 -3.91 13.89
C GLN A 43 5.11 -4.14 14.46
N ALA A 44 4.43 -3.05 14.84
CA ALA A 44 3.09 -3.10 15.40
C ALA A 44 2.02 -2.68 14.39
N ALA A 45 2.37 -2.59 13.11
CA ALA A 45 1.43 -2.15 12.09
C ALA A 45 0.31 -3.14 11.86
N GLU A 46 -0.89 -2.62 11.64
CA GLU A 46 -2.00 -3.41 11.14
C GLU A 46 -1.86 -3.52 9.63
N ILE A 47 -1.92 -4.75 9.11
CA ILE A 47 -1.83 -4.99 7.68
C ILE A 47 -3.22 -5.31 7.14
N ILE A 48 -3.70 -4.47 6.25
CA ILE A 48 -5.01 -4.64 5.62
C ILE A 48 -4.78 -5.17 4.22
N HIS A 49 -5.29 -6.36 3.95
CA HIS A 49 -5.16 -7.00 2.65
C HIS A 49 -6.30 -6.59 1.73
N ILE A 50 -5.93 -6.10 0.56
CA ILE A 50 -6.88 -5.84 -0.53
C ILE A 50 -6.44 -6.73 -1.69
N ASP A 51 -7.32 -7.61 -2.14
CA ASP A 51 -7.05 -8.45 -3.29
C ASP A 51 -6.87 -7.59 -4.53
N PHE A 52 -5.94 -8.00 -5.40
CA PHE A 52 -5.75 -7.30 -6.65
C PHE A 52 -7.02 -7.44 -7.50
N PRO A 53 -7.66 -6.33 -7.87
CA PRO A 53 -8.95 -6.39 -8.55
C PRO A 53 -8.81 -6.87 -10.00
N ALA A 54 -9.93 -7.31 -10.57
CA ALA A 54 -9.99 -7.64 -11.98
C ALA A 54 -9.63 -6.40 -12.81
N LEU A 55 -8.83 -6.61 -13.85
CA LEU A 55 -8.41 -5.54 -14.74
C LEU A 55 -9.54 -5.19 -15.71
N PRO A 56 -9.62 -3.93 -16.16
CA PRO A 56 -10.46 -3.60 -17.31
C PRO A 56 -10.03 -4.41 -18.52
N GLU A 57 -10.91 -4.55 -19.49
CA GLU A 57 -10.64 -5.32 -20.70
C GLU A 57 -9.43 -4.73 -21.44
N LEU A 58 -8.50 -5.63 -21.81
CA LEU A 58 -7.31 -5.25 -22.57
C LEU A 58 -7.59 -5.37 -24.06
N GLU A 59 -7.09 -4.43 -24.85
CA GLU A 59 -7.08 -4.58 -26.30
C GLU A 59 -5.92 -5.47 -26.68
N ILE A 60 -6.23 -6.65 -27.18
CA ILE A 60 -5.22 -7.66 -27.50
C ILE A 60 -5.07 -7.75 -29.00
N GLN A 61 -3.82 -7.62 -29.48
CA GLN A 61 -3.44 -7.83 -30.88
C GLN A 61 -2.37 -8.93 -30.93
N GLY A 62 -2.81 -10.14 -31.25
CA GLY A 62 -1.90 -11.29 -31.21
C GLY A 62 -1.38 -11.54 -29.80
N ILE A 63 -0.07 -11.40 -29.62
CA ILE A 63 0.58 -11.54 -28.31
C ILE A 63 0.80 -10.21 -27.61
N TYR A 64 0.34 -9.12 -28.20
CA TYR A 64 0.54 -7.76 -27.68
C TYR A 64 -0.75 -7.25 -27.03
N ALA A 65 -0.61 -6.69 -25.83
CA ALA A 65 -1.70 -6.03 -25.16
C ALA A 65 -1.19 -4.69 -24.60
N GLU A 66 -2.00 -3.68 -24.69
CA GLU A 66 -1.64 -2.35 -24.23
C GLU A 66 -2.64 -1.82 -23.22
N VAL A 67 -2.12 -1.19 -22.16
CA VAL A 67 -2.91 -0.47 -21.19
C VAL A 67 -2.92 1.00 -21.59
N SER A 68 -4.07 1.51 -21.96
CA SER A 68 -4.22 2.92 -22.28
C SER A 68 -4.77 3.67 -21.08
N MET A 69 -3.92 4.46 -20.44
CA MET A 69 -4.32 5.27 -19.29
C MET A 69 -5.27 6.41 -19.66
N GLU A 70 -5.38 6.70 -20.95
CA GLU A 70 -6.29 7.74 -21.45
C GLU A 70 -7.74 7.24 -21.57
N LYS A 71 -7.93 5.93 -21.64
CA LYS A 71 -9.27 5.36 -21.70
C LYS A 71 -10.01 5.59 -20.39
N GLN A 72 -11.28 5.96 -20.51
CA GLN A 72 -12.13 6.28 -19.38
C GLN A 72 -12.24 5.11 -18.38
N GLU A 73 -12.29 3.90 -18.89
CA GLU A 73 -12.38 2.69 -18.08
C GLU A 73 -11.17 2.53 -17.17
N TRP A 74 -9.96 2.76 -17.69
CA TRP A 74 -8.74 2.69 -16.90
C TRP A 74 -8.64 3.83 -15.90
N LYS A 75 -9.04 5.03 -16.28
CA LYS A 75 -9.07 6.17 -15.35
C LYS A 75 -10.02 5.91 -14.18
N ALA A 76 -11.20 5.38 -14.45
CA ALA A 76 -12.18 5.05 -13.42
C ALA A 76 -11.67 3.94 -12.52
N TRP A 77 -11.05 2.91 -13.09
CA TRP A 77 -10.49 1.79 -12.36
C TRP A 77 -9.39 2.27 -11.40
N ILE A 78 -8.48 3.10 -11.89
CA ILE A 78 -7.38 3.66 -11.08
C ILE A 78 -7.94 4.47 -9.91
N LYS A 79 -8.89 5.37 -10.17
CA LYS A 79 -9.51 6.19 -9.12
C LYS A 79 -10.19 5.33 -8.06
N ASP A 80 -10.87 4.28 -8.48
CA ASP A 80 -11.57 3.38 -7.58
C ASP A 80 -10.60 2.65 -6.65
N GLN A 81 -9.48 2.17 -7.18
CA GLN A 81 -8.47 1.50 -6.37
C GLN A 81 -7.81 2.45 -5.38
N ILE A 82 -7.47 3.65 -5.81
CA ILE A 82 -6.89 4.67 -4.94
C ILE A 82 -7.85 5.01 -3.80
N ARG A 83 -9.14 5.16 -4.09
CA ARG A 83 -10.17 5.43 -3.07
C ARG A 83 -10.22 4.31 -2.03
N LYS A 84 -10.19 3.06 -2.47
CA LYS A 84 -10.19 1.90 -1.57
C LYS A 84 -8.98 1.88 -0.66
N ILE A 85 -7.81 2.20 -1.20
CA ILE A 85 -6.56 2.22 -0.44
C ILE A 85 -6.56 3.37 0.57
N LEU A 86 -6.90 4.57 0.12
CA LEU A 86 -6.86 5.77 0.96
C LEU A 86 -7.90 5.78 2.07
N LYS A 87 -8.95 4.98 1.93
CA LYS A 87 -9.97 4.82 2.97
C LYS A 87 -9.35 4.42 4.31
N TYR A 88 -8.29 3.64 4.28
CA TYR A 88 -7.62 3.15 5.49
C TYR A 88 -6.53 4.08 6.01
N LYS A 89 -6.27 5.19 5.34
CA LYS A 89 -5.23 6.16 5.71
C LYS A 89 -3.88 5.49 5.98
N PRO A 90 -3.33 4.74 5.01
CA PRO A 90 -2.14 3.95 5.25
C PRO A 90 -0.89 4.80 5.42
N GLU A 91 0.01 4.34 6.26
CA GLU A 91 1.37 4.87 6.38
C GLU A 91 2.25 4.43 5.21
N ALA A 92 1.95 3.26 4.66
CA ALA A 92 2.65 2.71 3.51
C ALA A 92 1.73 1.75 2.79
N VAL A 93 1.99 1.53 1.51
CA VAL A 93 1.26 0.57 0.68
C VAL A 93 2.26 -0.44 0.14
N PHE A 94 1.97 -1.72 0.34
CA PHE A 94 2.73 -2.81 -0.28
C PHE A 94 1.99 -3.28 -1.53
N VAL A 95 2.71 -3.36 -2.64
CA VAL A 95 2.15 -3.82 -3.92
C VAL A 95 2.83 -5.13 -4.30
N GLY A 96 2.07 -6.21 -4.38
CA GLY A 96 2.60 -7.55 -4.57
C GLY A 96 2.48 -8.12 -5.97
N GLU A 97 1.44 -7.79 -6.71
CA GLU A 97 1.18 -8.40 -8.01
C GLU A 97 0.95 -7.38 -9.12
N ASN A 98 1.15 -7.83 -10.36
CA ASN A 98 0.83 -7.06 -11.57
C ASN A 98 1.34 -5.62 -11.53
N LEU A 99 2.64 -5.46 -11.29
CA LEU A 99 3.25 -4.13 -11.20
C LEU A 99 2.97 -3.25 -12.43
N PHE A 100 2.88 -3.84 -13.61
CA PHE A 100 2.58 -3.08 -14.82
C PHE A 100 1.19 -2.41 -14.74
N ALA A 101 0.20 -3.11 -14.21
CA ALA A 101 -1.15 -2.58 -14.04
C ALA A 101 -1.25 -1.70 -12.80
N ALA A 102 -0.45 -1.97 -11.78
CA ALA A 102 -0.40 -1.19 -10.56
C ALA A 102 0.37 0.13 -10.73
N TYR A 103 1.20 0.25 -11.75
CA TYR A 103 2.07 1.41 -11.97
C TYR A 103 1.34 2.76 -11.84
N PRO A 104 0.19 2.98 -12.49
CA PRO A 104 -0.53 4.24 -12.34
C PRO A 104 -1.04 4.48 -10.91
N ILE A 105 -1.38 3.40 -10.19
CA ILE A 105 -1.79 3.49 -8.78
C ILE A 105 -0.59 3.90 -7.94
N VAL A 106 0.56 3.26 -8.15
CA VAL A 106 1.82 3.58 -7.47
C VAL A 106 2.19 5.04 -7.72
N HIS A 107 2.09 5.48 -8.96
CA HIS A 107 2.40 6.86 -9.32
C HIS A 107 1.50 7.87 -8.58
N ALA A 108 0.20 7.60 -8.50
CA ALA A 108 -0.74 8.46 -7.79
C ALA A 108 -0.48 8.49 -6.28
N LEU A 109 -0.16 7.35 -5.68
CA LEU A 109 0.17 7.26 -4.26
C LEU A 109 1.44 8.04 -3.94
N ARG A 110 2.44 7.96 -4.80
CA ARG A 110 3.69 8.69 -4.63
C ARG A 110 3.50 10.20 -4.72
N LYS A 111 2.61 10.67 -5.58
CA LYS A 111 2.25 12.08 -5.64
C LYS A 111 1.65 12.59 -4.33
N LYS A 112 1.03 11.71 -3.56
CA LYS A 112 0.45 12.01 -2.25
C LYS A 112 1.44 11.78 -1.11
N HIS A 113 2.71 11.52 -1.45
CA HIS A 113 3.79 11.25 -0.49
C HIS A 113 3.57 10.02 0.39
N ILE A 114 2.85 9.03 -0.14
CA ILE A 114 2.65 7.75 0.54
C ILE A 114 3.74 6.80 0.06
N PRO A 115 4.57 6.26 0.98
CA PRO A 115 5.59 5.28 0.59
C PRO A 115 4.96 4.03 0.01
N VAL A 116 5.52 3.56 -1.10
CA VAL A 116 5.09 2.31 -1.74
C VAL A 116 6.23 1.32 -1.68
N LEU A 117 5.94 0.13 -1.18
CA LEU A 117 6.88 -0.96 -1.03
C LEU A 117 6.50 -2.09 -1.96
N THR A 118 7.48 -2.82 -2.41
CA THR A 118 7.27 -4.07 -3.14
C THR A 118 8.31 -5.08 -2.68
N ALA A 119 8.24 -6.29 -3.17
CA ALA A 119 9.19 -7.33 -2.84
C ALA A 119 10.11 -7.60 -4.03
N ALA A 120 11.36 -7.92 -3.71
CA ALA A 120 12.32 -8.38 -4.68
C ALA A 120 13.05 -9.59 -4.10
N GLU A 121 13.67 -10.36 -4.95
CA GLU A 121 14.46 -11.49 -4.52
C GLU A 121 15.90 -11.30 -5.01
N LYS A 122 16.84 -11.45 -4.08
CA LYS A 122 18.26 -11.37 -4.39
C LYS A 122 18.99 -12.51 -3.68
N ASP A 123 19.70 -13.32 -4.45
CA ASP A 123 20.48 -14.45 -3.93
C ASP A 123 19.63 -15.39 -3.06
N GLY A 124 18.40 -15.64 -3.47
CA GLY A 124 17.46 -16.50 -2.74
C GLY A 124 16.81 -15.84 -1.53
N GLN A 125 17.12 -14.58 -1.25
CA GLN A 125 16.59 -13.85 -0.12
C GLN A 125 15.51 -12.86 -0.56
N LYS A 126 14.37 -12.87 0.15
CA LYS A 126 13.29 -11.90 -0.09
C LYS A 126 13.63 -10.58 0.59
N LEU A 127 13.51 -9.51 -0.17
CA LEU A 127 13.79 -8.15 0.29
C LEU A 127 12.59 -7.26 0.04
N LEU A 128 12.38 -6.30 0.94
CA LEU A 128 11.46 -5.20 0.69
C LEU A 128 12.20 -4.10 -0.04
N VAL A 129 11.57 -3.57 -1.06
CA VAL A 129 12.12 -2.48 -1.85
C VAL A 129 11.14 -1.31 -1.81
N ARG A 130 11.63 -0.15 -1.40
CA ARG A 130 10.85 1.07 -1.50
C ARG A 130 10.95 1.57 -2.94
N ILE A 131 9.80 1.77 -3.57
CA ILE A 131 9.77 2.30 -4.91
C ILE A 131 10.18 3.77 -4.84
N PRO A 132 11.25 4.17 -5.54
CA PRO A 132 11.77 5.52 -5.42
C PRO A 132 10.74 6.56 -5.89
N SER A 133 10.71 7.69 -5.17
CA SER A 133 9.91 8.82 -5.59
C SER A 133 10.55 9.42 -6.84
N GLY A 134 9.82 9.42 -7.94
CA GLY A 134 10.27 10.11 -9.14
C GLY A 134 10.46 11.59 -8.86
N SER A 135 11.52 12.11 -9.33
CA SER A 135 11.76 13.56 -9.27
C SER A 135 10.75 14.30 -10.12
#